data_e532e223b7918ecec9e2c0e677f0a24f
#
_entry.id   e532e223b7918ecec9e2c0e677f0a24f
#
_cell.length_a   1.000
_cell.length_b   1.000
_cell.length_c   1.000
_cell.angle_alpha   90.00
_cell.angle_beta   90.00
_cell.angle_gamma   90.00
#
_symmetry.space_group_name_H-M   'P 1'
#
loop_
_entity.id
_entity.type
_entity.pdbx_description
1 polymer ?
#
loop_
_entity_poly.entity_id
_entity_poly.type
_entity_poly.pdbx_seq_one_letter_code
_entity_poly.pdbx_strand_id
1 'polypeptide(L)'
;MILIPTLWNRAAQTACVTPEASPTHVLVVEDDLMVGAAAAEALEEAGFAVLTAASAEEAEIILGQETVDVLFTDIDLGGRDGCDLAHRALRVQPDLSLILASGRSRRCHENRIPAGAAFLAKPYRLPQMIREVHRAAQGRSFP
;
A
#
# COMPACT_ATOMS: atom_id res chain seq x y z
N MET A 1 6.55 12.02 20.92
CA MET A 1 6.53 11.76 20.48
C MET A 1 6.42 10.86 19.93
N ILE A 2 6.48 10.08 19.69
CA ILE A 2 6.47 9.42 19.10
C ILE A 2 6.09 8.23 19.10
N LEU A 3 5.32 7.75 19.09
CA LEU A 3 4.66 6.55 19.16
C LEU A 3 4.48 5.85 17.89
N ILE A 4 4.92 6.48 16.85
CA ILE A 4 4.79 5.98 15.52
C ILE A 4 5.40 4.63 15.32
N PRO A 5 6.58 4.33 15.87
CA PRO A 5 7.19 3.02 15.64
C PRO A 5 6.32 1.87 16.09
N THR A 6 5.41 2.09 16.99
CA THR A 6 4.59 0.98 17.46
C THR A 6 3.57 0.51 16.46
N LEU A 7 3.25 1.34 15.46
CA LEU A 7 2.32 0.91 14.43
C LEU A 7 2.84 -0.27 13.63
N TRP A 8 4.15 -0.31 13.39
CA TRP A 8 4.77 -1.40 12.63
C TRP A 8 5.31 -2.51 13.50
N ASN A 9 5.56 -2.22 14.76
CA ASN A 9 6.26 -3.15 15.64
C ASN A 9 5.51 -4.43 15.89
N ARG A 10 4.21 -4.41 15.75
CA ARG A 10 3.44 -5.60 16.04
C ARG A 10 3.83 -6.76 15.14
N ALA A 11 3.94 -6.51 13.85
CA ALA A 11 4.32 -7.56 12.92
C ALA A 11 5.75 -8.00 13.17
N ALA A 12 6.63 -7.05 13.45
CA ALA A 12 8.02 -7.39 13.68
C ALA A 12 8.20 -8.22 14.94
N GLN A 13 7.39 -7.97 15.94
CA GLN A 13 7.52 -8.69 17.20
C GLN A 13 7.01 -10.11 17.13
N THR A 14 6.03 -10.36 16.27
CA THR A 14 5.50 -11.70 16.15
C THR A 14 6.32 -12.59 15.24
N ALA A 15 7.13 -11.99 14.40
CA ALA A 15 7.96 -12.76 13.48
C ALA A 15 9.34 -12.96 14.09
N CYS A 16 9.84 -14.15 14.00
CA CYS A 16 11.19 -14.42 14.43
C CYS A 16 12.13 -13.98 13.35
N VAL A 17 12.34 -12.69 13.23
CA VAL A 17 13.16 -12.18 12.15
C VAL A 17 14.55 -11.87 12.62
N THR A 18 15.50 -12.09 11.72
CA THR A 18 16.86 -11.68 11.99
C THR A 18 16.97 -10.17 11.89
N PRO A 19 18.00 -9.59 12.50
CA PRO A 19 18.15 -8.12 12.44
C PRO A 19 18.26 -7.56 11.04
N GLU A 20 18.69 -8.36 10.07
CA GLU A 20 18.83 -7.89 8.72
C GLU A 20 17.52 -7.94 7.94
N ALA A 21 16.55 -8.66 8.45
CA ALA A 21 15.33 -8.92 7.71
C ALA A 21 14.21 -8.04 8.20
N SER A 22 14.19 -6.80 7.75
CA SER A 22 13.08 -5.91 8.05
C SER A 22 11.92 -6.24 7.13
N PRO A 23 10.70 -6.30 7.65
CA PRO A 23 9.56 -6.56 6.78
C PRO A 23 9.32 -5.37 5.86
N THR A 24 8.76 -5.67 4.70
CA THR A 24 8.30 -4.64 3.79
C THR A 24 7.04 -4.01 4.37
N HIS A 25 6.98 -2.70 4.37
CA HIS A 25 5.86 -1.95 4.93
C HIS A 25 4.88 -1.59 3.83
N VAL A 26 3.63 -2.00 3.99
CA VAL A 26 2.58 -1.78 2.99
C VAL A 26 1.47 -0.97 3.63
N LEU A 27 1.04 0.08 2.93
CA LEU A 27 -0.14 0.85 3.33
C LEU A 27 -1.26 0.50 2.36
N VAL A 28 -2.35 -0.05 2.89
CA VAL A 28 -3.53 -0.41 2.12
C VAL A 28 -4.59 0.67 2.33
N VAL A 29 -5.05 1.29 1.25
CA VAL A 29 -6.06 2.33 1.31
C VAL A 29 -7.32 1.83 0.61
N GLU A 30 -8.37 1.63 1.37
CA GLU A 30 -9.61 1.05 0.89
C GLU A 30 -10.75 1.56 1.75
N ASP A 31 -11.77 2.15 1.14
CA ASP A 31 -12.88 2.72 1.92
C ASP A 31 -13.86 1.65 2.40
N ASP A 32 -13.86 0.46 1.82
CA ASP A 32 -14.65 -0.64 2.33
C ASP A 32 -13.82 -1.34 3.40
N LEU A 33 -14.28 -1.22 4.66
CA LEU A 33 -13.49 -1.71 5.80
C LEU A 33 -13.25 -3.20 5.75
N MET A 34 -14.23 -3.97 5.26
CA MET A 34 -14.07 -5.42 5.21
C MET A 34 -13.10 -5.84 4.13
N VAL A 35 -13.15 -5.17 2.99
CA VAL A 35 -12.21 -5.45 1.92
C VAL A 35 -10.80 -5.08 2.35
N GLY A 36 -10.65 -3.94 2.99
CA GLY A 36 -9.35 -3.51 3.49
C GLY A 36 -8.78 -4.45 4.53
N ALA A 37 -9.64 -4.92 5.44
CA ALA A 37 -9.20 -5.85 6.48
C ALA A 37 -8.77 -7.19 5.88
N ALA A 38 -9.50 -7.68 4.89
CA ALA A 38 -9.15 -8.95 4.26
C ALA A 38 -7.81 -8.85 3.52
N ALA A 39 -7.60 -7.72 2.83
CA ALA A 39 -6.34 -7.50 2.14
C ALA A 39 -5.18 -7.41 3.13
N ALA A 40 -5.38 -6.67 4.21
CA ALA A 40 -4.34 -6.51 5.21
C ALA A 40 -3.97 -7.84 5.85
N GLU A 41 -4.99 -8.64 6.20
CA GLU A 41 -4.74 -9.92 6.82
C GLU A 41 -3.96 -10.84 5.90
N ALA A 42 -4.33 -10.87 4.63
CA ALA A 42 -3.64 -11.72 3.66
C ALA A 42 -2.19 -11.29 3.50
N LEU A 43 -1.94 -9.99 3.47
CA LEU A 43 -0.59 -9.48 3.34
C LEU A 43 0.25 -9.75 4.59
N GLU A 44 -0.37 -9.62 5.76
CA GLU A 44 0.34 -9.94 7.00
C GLU A 44 0.73 -11.40 7.05
N GLU A 45 -0.16 -12.27 6.61
CA GLU A 45 0.16 -13.70 6.56
C GLU A 45 1.28 -13.99 5.59
N ALA A 46 1.43 -13.15 4.58
CA ALA A 46 2.50 -13.29 3.61
C ALA A 46 3.82 -12.67 4.08
N GLY A 47 3.84 -12.08 5.27
CA GLY A 47 5.08 -11.57 5.86
C GLY A 47 5.27 -10.08 5.78
N PHE A 48 4.29 -9.34 5.31
CA PHE A 48 4.39 -7.88 5.23
C PHE A 48 3.93 -7.24 6.53
N ALA A 49 4.47 -6.07 6.82
CA ALA A 49 3.95 -5.21 7.88
C ALA A 49 2.94 -4.27 7.24
N VAL A 50 1.70 -4.27 7.74
CA VAL A 50 0.60 -3.60 7.04
C VAL A 50 -0.09 -2.59 7.92
N LEU A 51 -0.31 -1.40 7.37
CA LEU A 51 -1.22 -0.42 7.93
C LEU A 51 -2.36 -0.22 6.95
N THR A 52 -3.52 0.13 7.48
CA THR A 52 -4.69 0.39 6.63
C THR A 52 -5.18 1.81 6.85
N ALA A 53 -5.76 2.36 5.80
CA ALA A 53 -6.44 3.65 5.86
C ALA A 53 -7.76 3.51 5.12
N ALA A 54 -8.79 4.13 5.66
CA ALA A 54 -10.12 4.07 5.06
C ALA A 54 -10.38 5.24 4.12
N SER A 55 -9.46 6.17 4.03
CA SER A 55 -9.64 7.35 3.20
C SER A 55 -8.27 7.88 2.77
N ALA A 56 -8.28 8.74 1.76
CA ALA A 56 -7.05 9.38 1.33
C ALA A 56 -6.49 10.28 2.43
N GLU A 57 -7.35 10.91 3.22
CA GLU A 57 -6.92 11.76 4.31
C GLU A 57 -6.16 10.99 5.36
N GLU A 58 -6.69 9.83 5.76
CA GLU A 58 -5.98 8.97 6.70
C GLU A 58 -4.65 8.50 6.14
N ALA A 59 -4.65 8.14 4.87
CA ALA A 59 -3.44 7.67 4.23
C ALA A 59 -2.36 8.76 4.23
N GLU A 60 -2.74 10.00 3.99
CA GLU A 60 -1.79 11.09 3.97
C GLU A 60 -1.18 11.33 5.35
N ILE A 61 -1.99 11.17 6.40
CA ILE A 61 -1.47 11.29 7.76
C ILE A 61 -0.43 10.21 8.01
N ILE A 62 -0.74 8.98 7.64
CA ILE A 62 0.19 7.87 7.83
C ILE A 62 1.48 8.10 7.05
N LEU A 63 1.36 8.53 5.80
CA LEU A 63 2.52 8.76 4.96
C LEU A 63 3.42 9.87 5.50
N GLY A 64 2.85 10.80 6.25
CA GLY A 64 3.63 11.84 6.90
C GLY A 64 4.34 11.39 8.16
N GLN A 65 4.00 10.21 8.68
CA GLN A 65 4.52 9.74 9.95
C GLN A 65 5.32 8.45 9.84
N GLU A 66 5.01 7.61 8.85
CA GLU A 66 5.62 6.29 8.72
C GLU A 66 6.31 6.17 7.37
N THR A 67 7.40 5.44 7.33
CA THR A 67 8.05 5.10 6.07
C THR A 67 7.32 3.90 5.48
N VAL A 68 6.80 4.08 4.27
CA VAL A 68 6.03 3.05 3.58
C VAL A 68 6.80 2.62 2.33
N ASP A 69 6.85 1.32 2.10
CA ASP A 69 7.53 0.78 0.92
C ASP A 69 6.60 0.64 -0.27
N VAL A 70 5.37 0.22 0.00
CA VAL A 70 4.39 -0.01 -1.05
C VAL A 70 3.07 0.63 -0.64
N LEU A 71 2.51 1.45 -1.50
CA LEU A 71 1.17 2.00 -1.33
C LEU A 71 0.23 1.24 -2.26
N PHE A 72 -0.73 0.55 -1.69
CA PHE A 72 -1.76 -0.16 -2.43
C PHE A 72 -3.07 0.55 -2.18
N THR A 73 -3.59 1.24 -3.18
CA THR A 73 -4.78 2.05 -3.00
C THR A 73 -5.81 1.78 -4.08
N ASP A 74 -7.08 1.81 -3.65
CA ASP A 74 -8.19 1.86 -4.58
C ASP A 74 -8.20 3.24 -5.23
N ILE A 75 -8.57 3.31 -6.51
CA ILE A 75 -8.68 4.59 -7.18
C ILE A 75 -9.96 5.31 -6.74
N ASP A 76 -11.05 4.57 -6.58
CA ASP A 76 -12.32 5.16 -6.14
C ASP A 76 -12.40 5.09 -4.62
N LEU A 77 -12.14 6.22 -3.96
CA LEU A 77 -12.13 6.29 -2.50
C LEU A 77 -13.30 7.13 -1.97
N GLY A 78 -14.40 7.10 -2.68
CA GLY A 78 -15.59 7.82 -2.22
C GLY A 78 -15.53 9.30 -2.53
N GLY A 79 -14.78 10.05 -1.77
CA GLY A 79 -14.69 11.49 -1.97
C GLY A 79 -13.46 11.94 -2.70
N ARG A 80 -12.40 11.13 -2.68
CA ARG A 80 -11.13 11.53 -3.28
C ARG A 80 -10.63 10.43 -4.19
N ASP A 81 -9.76 10.81 -5.08
CA ASP A 81 -9.24 9.95 -6.12
C ASP A 81 -7.91 9.35 -5.68
N GLY A 82 -7.79 8.03 -5.80
CA GLY A 82 -6.57 7.34 -5.44
C GLY A 82 -5.38 7.70 -6.31
N CYS A 83 -5.62 8.13 -7.54
CA CYS A 83 -4.52 8.61 -8.38
C CYS A 83 -3.93 9.90 -7.83
N ASP A 84 -4.78 10.81 -7.35
CA ASP A 84 -4.29 12.02 -6.71
C ASP A 84 -3.52 11.70 -5.45
N LEU A 85 -4.04 10.75 -4.66
CA LEU A 85 -3.32 10.31 -3.47
C LEU A 85 -1.95 9.78 -3.83
N ALA A 86 -1.87 8.97 -4.89
CA ALA A 86 -0.61 8.38 -5.30
C ALA A 86 0.41 9.45 -5.71
N HIS A 87 -0.04 10.46 -6.44
CA HIS A 87 0.86 11.55 -6.83
C HIS A 87 1.35 12.32 -5.61
N ARG A 88 0.46 12.60 -4.65
CA ARG A 88 0.86 13.29 -3.43
C ARG A 88 1.80 12.44 -2.59
N ALA A 89 1.54 11.13 -2.54
CA ALA A 89 2.39 10.22 -1.78
C ALA A 89 3.82 10.24 -2.29
N LEU A 90 3.99 10.29 -3.61
CA LEU A 90 5.32 10.33 -4.19
C LEU A 90 6.08 11.61 -3.86
N ARG A 91 5.36 12.71 -3.62
CA ARG A 91 6.03 13.94 -3.20
C ARG A 91 6.58 13.82 -1.80
N VAL A 92 5.90 13.07 -0.95
CA VAL A 92 6.33 12.87 0.43
C VAL A 92 7.37 11.77 0.52
N GLN A 93 7.18 10.70 -0.22
CA GLN A 93 8.10 9.55 -0.22
C GLN A 93 8.41 9.15 -1.66
N PRO A 94 9.44 9.74 -2.26
CA PRO A 94 9.71 9.51 -3.68
C PRO A 94 10.05 8.08 -4.06
N ASP A 95 10.53 7.27 -3.11
CA ASP A 95 10.92 5.89 -3.38
C ASP A 95 9.77 4.90 -3.27
N LEU A 96 8.58 5.39 -3.00
CA LEU A 96 7.41 4.57 -2.80
C LEU A 96 7.03 3.81 -4.08
N SER A 97 6.71 2.52 -3.93
CA SER A 97 6.14 1.76 -5.03
C SER A 97 4.63 1.84 -4.95
N LEU A 98 3.97 1.91 -6.10
CA LEU A 98 2.54 2.16 -6.14
C LEU A 98 1.80 1.04 -6.84
N ILE A 99 0.66 0.63 -6.26
CA ILE A 99 -0.29 -0.27 -6.91
C ILE A 99 -1.65 0.39 -6.80
N LEU A 100 -2.31 0.56 -7.93
CA LEU A 100 -3.63 1.18 -7.99
C LEU A 100 -4.65 0.14 -8.45
N ALA A 101 -5.76 0.03 -7.73
CA ALA A 101 -6.79 -0.95 -8.05
C ALA A 101 -8.09 -0.24 -8.43
N SER A 102 -8.78 -0.77 -9.43
CA SER A 102 -10.02 -0.17 -9.88
C SER A 102 -10.91 -1.20 -10.55
N GLY A 103 -12.22 -1.01 -10.41
CA GLY A 103 -13.20 -1.79 -11.16
C GLY A 103 -13.35 -1.31 -12.60
N ARG A 104 -12.81 -0.14 -12.92
CA ARG A 104 -12.78 0.36 -14.29
C ARG A 104 -11.49 -0.06 -14.96
N SER A 105 -11.48 -0.08 -16.28
CA SER A 105 -10.29 -0.49 -16.99
C SER A 105 -9.18 0.54 -16.79
N ARG A 106 -7.94 0.07 -16.93
CA ARG A 106 -6.78 0.94 -16.83
C ARG A 106 -6.89 2.14 -17.78
N ARG A 107 -7.49 1.91 -18.95
CA ARG A 107 -7.63 2.97 -19.94
C ARG A 107 -8.40 4.17 -19.40
N CYS A 108 -9.37 3.94 -18.50
CA CYS A 108 -10.16 5.03 -17.92
C CYS A 108 -9.31 5.96 -17.06
N HIS A 109 -8.16 5.49 -16.61
CA HIS A 109 -7.30 6.25 -15.69
C HIS A 109 -5.95 6.57 -16.28
N GLU A 110 -5.75 6.29 -17.56
CA GLU A 110 -4.44 6.24 -18.19
C GLU A 110 -3.61 7.50 -17.96
N ASN A 111 -4.24 8.66 -18.09
CA ASN A 111 -3.52 9.93 -17.96
C ASN A 111 -3.31 10.36 -16.51
N ARG A 112 -3.88 9.64 -15.57
CA ARG A 112 -3.81 10.01 -14.16
C ARG A 112 -2.94 9.08 -13.33
N ILE A 113 -2.64 7.91 -13.84
CA ILE A 113 -1.82 6.93 -13.13
C ILE A 113 -0.37 7.39 -13.17
N PRO A 114 0.30 7.48 -12.01
CA PRO A 114 1.72 7.86 -12.01
C PRO A 114 2.56 6.87 -12.80
N ALA A 115 3.60 7.38 -13.42
CA ALA A 115 4.53 6.55 -14.17
C ALA A 115 5.15 5.51 -13.25
N GLY A 116 5.21 4.27 -13.73
CA GLY A 116 5.80 3.18 -12.96
C GLY A 116 4.86 2.50 -11.99
N ALA A 117 3.66 3.02 -11.79
CA ALA A 117 2.70 2.38 -10.91
C ALA A 117 2.11 1.14 -11.55
N ALA A 118 1.88 0.12 -10.73
CA ALA A 118 1.19 -1.08 -11.19
C ALA A 118 -0.32 -0.86 -11.11
N PHE A 119 -1.06 -1.55 -11.95
CA PHE A 119 -2.51 -1.47 -11.97
C PHE A 119 -3.09 -2.86 -11.74
N LEU A 120 -4.08 -2.95 -10.84
CA LEU A 120 -4.73 -4.20 -10.52
C LEU A 120 -6.22 -4.06 -10.76
N ALA A 121 -6.74 -4.85 -11.71
CA ALA A 121 -8.17 -4.77 -12.05
C ALA A 121 -9.00 -5.50 -11.00
N LYS A 122 -10.13 -4.91 -10.64
CA LYS A 122 -11.11 -5.56 -9.76
C LYS A 122 -12.14 -6.29 -10.60
N PRO A 123 -12.64 -7.41 -10.14
CA PRO A 123 -12.26 -8.07 -8.88
C PRO A 123 -10.93 -8.79 -9.02
N TYR A 124 -10.11 -8.74 -7.99
CA TYR A 124 -8.87 -9.48 -7.98
C TYR A 124 -8.91 -10.54 -6.90
N ARG A 125 -8.06 -11.55 -7.02
CA ARG A 125 -7.91 -12.57 -6.01
C ARG A 125 -6.79 -12.19 -5.08
N LEU A 126 -6.91 -12.58 -3.81
CA LEU A 126 -5.88 -12.26 -2.84
C LEU A 126 -4.49 -12.75 -3.24
N PRO A 127 -4.33 -13.97 -3.78
CA PRO A 127 -2.99 -14.37 -4.24
C PRO A 127 -2.43 -13.48 -5.33
N GLN A 128 -3.30 -12.98 -6.21
CA GLN A 128 -2.88 -12.07 -7.26
C GLN A 128 -2.39 -10.75 -6.67
N MET A 129 -3.13 -10.22 -5.70
CA MET A 129 -2.75 -9.01 -5.01
C MET A 129 -1.40 -9.18 -4.30
N ILE A 130 -1.22 -10.30 -3.60
CA ILE A 130 0.02 -10.57 -2.91
C ILE A 130 1.19 -10.61 -3.88
N ARG A 131 1.01 -11.22 -5.03
CA ARG A 131 2.07 -11.26 -6.04
C ARG A 131 2.45 -9.86 -6.51
N GLU A 132 1.45 -8.99 -6.71
CA GLU A 132 1.73 -7.63 -7.15
C GLU A 132 2.48 -6.86 -6.08
N VAL A 133 2.13 -7.05 -4.80
CA VAL A 133 2.84 -6.39 -3.73
C VAL A 133 4.28 -6.90 -3.64
N HIS A 134 4.50 -8.20 -3.78
CA HIS A 134 5.85 -8.74 -3.81
C HIS A 134 6.66 -8.13 -4.94
N ARG A 135 6.06 -8.04 -6.12
CA ARG A 135 6.75 -7.50 -7.28
C ARG A 135 7.10 -6.03 -7.07
N ALA A 136 6.17 -5.28 -6.51
CA ALA A 136 6.40 -3.87 -6.22
C ALA A 136 7.51 -3.69 -5.19
N ALA A 137 7.51 -4.54 -4.17
CA ALA A 137 8.52 -4.47 -3.13
C ALA A 137 9.90 -4.78 -3.69
N GLN A 138 10.00 -5.76 -4.58
CA GLN A 138 11.26 -6.14 -5.17
C GLN A 138 11.82 -5.06 -6.07
N GLY A 139 10.96 -4.33 -6.75
CA GLY A 139 11.40 -3.26 -7.61
C GLY A 139 12.14 -2.16 -6.88
N ARG A 140 11.93 -2.05 -5.57
CA ARG A 140 12.61 -1.06 -4.76
C ARG A 140 13.99 -1.51 -4.29
N SER A 141 14.27 -2.79 -4.41
CA SER A 141 15.48 -3.35 -3.83
C SER A 141 16.73 -3.03 -4.61
N PHE A 142 16.59 -2.49 -5.78
CA PHE A 142 17.75 -2.25 -6.62
C PHE A 142 18.17 -0.81 -6.54
N PRO A 143 19.44 -0.58 -6.37
CA PRO A 143 19.97 0.76 -6.38
C PRO A 143 19.90 1.37 -7.77
#